data_aa19519ced00d03098e4dcf33a6ca891
#
_entry.id   aa19519ced00d03098e4dcf33a6ca891
#
_cell.length_a   1.000
_cell.length_b   1.000
_cell.length_c   1.000
_cell.angle_alpha   90.00
_cell.angle_beta   90.00
_cell.angle_gamma   90.00
#
_symmetry.space_group_name_H-M   'P 1'
#
loop_
_entity.id
_entity.type
_entity.pdbx_description
1 polymer ?
#
loop_
_entity_poly.entity_id
_entity_poly.type
_entity_poly.pdbx_seq_one_letter_code
_entity_poly.pdbx_strand_id
1 'polypeptide(L)'
;DAARSVLSSPAETGLPRWAVVATVREPAALVVAFAAHHLALGAAEVRLFFDDPGDPAAEVARALPGVRAVRCNEAHWRGLVGGRPALQSVRQLANATQAAAQTQADWILHADADEFLWCEGTLAEELGRLDASHGWLKLRNLERVWLGGEPGQTVFEGAFRRPVLPGDAVDLGAIYGRDARFLRMGFAGYPVGKALVRARRGYRLNVHAPRQSDGAMPPFRVARRVHLLHFDGLTPRHWAAKTLRYAAQPDATLEALLHGERQAQVRHVRDRCGTLAEILAFHARLMRLDAGRASALRAADKLSVPKVDPAGVLAAALPGADLGLRPDAFDAALGPEYAALLAAKGG
;
A
#
# COMPACT_ATOMS: atom_id res chain seq x y z
N ASP A 1 3.52 35.95 -2.25
CA ASP A 1 2.71 35.85 -3.51
C ASP A 1 2.97 34.61 -4.38
N ALA A 2 3.83 33.67 -3.95
CA ALA A 2 4.15 32.47 -4.73
C ALA A 2 3.37 31.20 -4.32
N ALA A 3 2.49 31.28 -3.32
CA ALA A 3 1.79 30.10 -2.75
C ALA A 3 0.34 29.91 -3.23
N ARG A 4 -0.14 30.73 -4.19
CA ARG A 4 -1.54 30.68 -4.68
C ARG A 4 -1.74 30.11 -6.08
N SER A 5 -0.74 29.53 -6.70
CA SER A 5 -0.79 29.13 -8.11
C SER A 5 -0.62 27.64 -8.35
N VAL A 6 -1.28 26.74 -7.67
CA VAL A 6 -1.37 25.32 -8.12
C VAL A 6 -2.69 24.67 -7.66
N LEU A 7 -3.82 25.32 -7.89
CA LEU A 7 -5.12 24.64 -7.86
C LEU A 7 -5.97 25.15 -9.05
N SER A 8 -5.46 24.96 -10.26
CA SER A 8 -6.34 24.98 -11.43
C SER A 8 -7.27 23.76 -11.33
N SER A 9 -8.56 24.00 -11.38
CA SER A 9 -9.58 22.95 -11.31
C SER A 9 -9.32 21.91 -12.42
N PRO A 10 -9.28 20.59 -12.14
CA PRO A 10 -9.05 19.55 -13.15
C PRO A 10 -10.06 19.55 -14.32
N ALA A 11 -11.14 20.30 -14.22
CA ALA A 11 -12.16 20.42 -15.26
C ALA A 11 -11.69 21.18 -16.51
N GLU A 12 -10.60 21.95 -16.45
CA GLU A 12 -10.13 22.81 -17.56
C GLU A 12 -9.05 22.16 -18.43
N THR A 13 -8.47 21.03 -18.02
CA THR A 13 -7.31 20.44 -18.74
C THR A 13 -7.67 19.41 -19.78
N GLY A 14 -8.90 18.92 -19.86
CA GLY A 14 -9.31 17.81 -20.76
C GLY A 14 -8.65 16.46 -20.40
N LEU A 15 -7.86 16.40 -19.33
CA LEU A 15 -7.19 15.19 -18.88
C LEU A 15 -8.14 14.31 -18.05
N PRO A 16 -7.97 12.97 -18.07
CA PRO A 16 -8.79 12.06 -17.30
C PRO A 16 -8.68 12.31 -15.78
N ARG A 17 -9.81 12.34 -15.10
CA ARG A 17 -9.90 12.43 -13.64
C ARG A 17 -9.70 11.04 -13.02
N TRP A 18 -9.04 10.98 -11.89
CA TRP A 18 -8.82 9.72 -11.18
C TRP A 18 -9.14 9.84 -9.70
N ALA A 19 -9.50 8.72 -9.10
CA ALA A 19 -9.82 8.58 -7.69
C ALA A 19 -9.02 7.42 -7.07
N VAL A 20 -8.97 7.40 -5.74
CA VAL A 20 -8.38 6.31 -4.97
C VAL A 20 -9.42 5.76 -4.00
N VAL A 21 -9.40 4.44 -3.81
CA VAL A 21 -10.20 3.76 -2.79
C VAL A 21 -9.33 2.86 -1.94
N ALA A 22 -9.52 2.92 -0.62
CA ALA A 22 -8.90 2.01 0.34
C ALA A 22 -9.91 1.57 1.40
N THR A 23 -9.79 0.30 1.86
CA THR A 23 -10.44 -0.15 3.10
C THR A 23 -9.37 -0.18 4.18
N VAL A 24 -9.56 0.59 5.24
CA VAL A 24 -8.52 0.92 6.20
C VAL A 24 -8.85 0.43 7.61
N ARG A 25 -7.81 -0.02 8.31
CA ARG A 25 -7.77 -0.34 9.74
C ARG A 25 -6.32 -0.19 10.21
N GLU A 26 -5.77 0.99 10.03
CA GLU A 26 -4.36 1.32 10.28
C GLU A 26 -4.28 2.57 11.19
N PRO A 27 -3.15 2.89 11.80
CA PRO A 27 -3.00 4.11 12.58
C PRO A 27 -3.44 5.35 11.82
N ALA A 28 -4.12 6.26 12.50
CA ALA A 28 -4.69 7.47 11.91
C ALA A 28 -3.67 8.26 11.08
N ALA A 29 -2.43 8.37 11.58
CA ALA A 29 -1.32 9.04 10.90
C ALA A 29 -1.09 8.48 9.47
N LEU A 30 -1.10 7.16 9.31
CA LEU A 30 -0.91 6.51 8.01
C LEU A 30 -2.09 6.76 7.09
N VAL A 31 -3.32 6.59 7.59
CA VAL A 31 -4.55 6.75 6.81
C VAL A 31 -4.67 8.17 6.26
N VAL A 32 -4.37 9.17 7.10
CA VAL A 32 -4.48 10.58 6.70
C VAL A 32 -3.32 10.99 5.80
N ALA A 33 -2.09 10.50 6.03
CA ALA A 33 -0.96 10.72 5.12
C ALA A 33 -1.21 10.10 3.74
N PHE A 34 -1.78 8.89 3.69
CA PHE A 34 -2.20 8.26 2.44
C PHE A 34 -3.20 9.12 1.67
N ALA A 35 -4.22 9.65 2.33
CA ALA A 35 -5.23 10.50 1.70
C ALA A 35 -4.63 11.82 1.20
N ALA A 36 -3.88 12.53 2.06
CA ALA A 36 -3.25 13.81 1.71
C ALA A 36 -2.29 13.66 0.53
N HIS A 37 -1.47 12.61 0.53
CA HIS A 37 -0.52 12.32 -0.55
C HIS A 37 -1.21 12.16 -1.91
N HIS A 38 -2.26 11.33 -1.98
CA HIS A 38 -2.95 11.09 -3.25
C HIS A 38 -3.74 12.30 -3.73
N LEU A 39 -4.32 13.09 -2.83
CA LEU A 39 -4.94 14.38 -3.16
C LEU A 39 -3.92 15.37 -3.72
N ALA A 40 -2.74 15.47 -3.10
CA ALA A 40 -1.65 16.33 -3.59
C ALA A 40 -1.12 15.90 -4.97
N LEU A 41 -1.21 14.63 -5.31
CA LEU A 41 -0.89 14.12 -6.66
C LEU A 41 -1.99 14.38 -7.69
N GLY A 42 -3.11 14.99 -7.29
CA GLY A 42 -4.22 15.34 -8.17
C GLY A 42 -5.36 14.32 -8.23
N ALA A 43 -5.49 13.43 -7.22
CA ALA A 43 -6.70 12.62 -7.09
C ALA A 43 -7.93 13.53 -6.89
N ALA A 44 -8.96 13.32 -7.69
CA ALA A 44 -10.21 14.07 -7.56
C ALA A 44 -11.03 13.66 -6.33
N GLU A 45 -10.82 12.45 -5.83
CA GLU A 45 -11.47 11.87 -4.66
C GLU A 45 -10.56 10.81 -4.05
N VAL A 46 -10.47 10.78 -2.71
CA VAL A 46 -9.97 9.63 -1.95
C VAL A 46 -11.11 9.08 -1.10
N ARG A 47 -11.54 7.84 -1.38
CA ARG A 47 -12.61 7.19 -0.64
C ARG A 47 -12.05 6.17 0.34
N LEU A 48 -12.23 6.42 1.62
CA LEU A 48 -11.75 5.58 2.72
C LEU A 48 -12.92 4.84 3.36
N PHE A 49 -12.84 3.53 3.34
CA PHE A 49 -13.78 2.64 4.02
C PHE A 49 -13.15 2.17 5.33
N PHE A 50 -13.64 2.68 6.45
CA PHE A 50 -13.17 2.32 7.79
C PHE A 50 -13.78 0.98 8.20
N ASP A 51 -12.97 -0.08 8.22
CA ASP A 51 -13.39 -1.46 8.55
C ASP A 51 -13.85 -1.59 10.01
N ASP A 52 -13.28 -0.77 10.91
CA ASP A 52 -13.83 -0.47 12.21
C ASP A 52 -14.71 0.78 12.12
N PRO A 53 -16.03 0.67 12.29
CA PRO A 53 -16.91 1.83 12.23
C PRO A 53 -16.72 2.82 13.39
N GLY A 54 -16.05 2.40 14.48
CA GLY A 54 -15.69 3.23 15.63
C GLY A 54 -14.38 4.00 15.48
N ASP A 55 -13.60 3.76 14.41
CA ASP A 55 -12.27 4.33 14.23
C ASP A 55 -12.32 5.88 14.21
N PRO A 56 -11.63 6.57 15.16
CA PRO A 56 -11.60 8.03 15.24
C PRO A 56 -10.87 8.67 14.05
N ALA A 57 -9.99 7.95 13.35
CA ALA A 57 -9.31 8.43 12.16
C ALA A 57 -10.28 8.88 11.06
N ALA A 58 -11.52 8.39 11.06
CA ALA A 58 -12.55 8.80 10.12
C ALA A 58 -12.91 10.29 10.23
N GLU A 59 -12.89 10.86 11.43
CA GLU A 59 -13.16 12.30 11.63
C GLU A 59 -11.98 13.16 11.15
N VAL A 60 -10.76 12.74 11.48
CA VAL A 60 -9.54 13.43 11.01
C VAL A 60 -9.45 13.41 9.49
N ALA A 61 -9.74 12.27 8.87
CA ALA A 61 -9.70 12.12 7.42
C ALA A 61 -10.74 13.01 6.71
N ARG A 62 -11.92 13.21 7.31
CA ARG A 62 -12.96 14.13 6.76
C ARG A 62 -12.54 15.59 6.72
N ALA A 63 -11.56 15.99 7.52
CA ALA A 63 -11.04 17.35 7.49
C ALA A 63 -10.27 17.67 6.19
N LEU A 64 -9.84 16.65 5.44
CA LEU A 64 -9.19 16.82 4.15
C LEU A 64 -10.23 17.00 3.03
N PRO A 65 -10.26 18.15 2.33
CA PRO A 65 -11.12 18.34 1.17
C PRO A 65 -10.82 17.28 0.09
N GLY A 66 -11.87 16.62 -0.43
CA GLY A 66 -11.74 15.54 -1.41
C GLY A 66 -11.74 14.13 -0.80
N VAL A 67 -11.70 14.01 0.55
CA VAL A 67 -11.85 12.73 1.24
C VAL A 67 -13.33 12.40 1.48
N ARG A 68 -13.71 11.16 1.15
CA ARG A 68 -14.99 10.57 1.55
C ARG A 68 -14.73 9.43 2.52
N ALA A 69 -14.99 9.65 3.80
CA ALA A 69 -14.88 8.63 4.85
C ALA A 69 -16.21 7.90 5.04
N VAL A 70 -16.20 6.59 4.85
CA VAL A 70 -17.35 5.69 5.01
C VAL A 70 -17.09 4.76 6.19
N ARG A 71 -17.98 4.75 7.19
CA ARG A 71 -17.92 3.81 8.31
C ARG A 71 -18.63 2.51 7.93
N CYS A 72 -17.90 1.39 7.91
CA CYS A 72 -18.40 0.07 7.50
C CYS A 72 -19.17 -0.62 8.64
N ASN A 73 -20.28 -0.02 9.07
CA ASN A 73 -21.17 -0.59 10.07
C ASN A 73 -22.08 -1.71 9.47
N GLU A 74 -22.95 -2.28 10.31
CA GLU A 74 -23.88 -3.33 9.85
C GLU A 74 -24.80 -2.89 8.72
N ALA A 75 -25.29 -1.64 8.76
CA ALA A 75 -26.17 -1.11 7.71
C ALA A 75 -25.42 -1.03 6.36
N HIS A 76 -24.15 -0.60 6.37
CA HIS A 76 -23.28 -0.61 5.19
C HIS A 76 -23.17 -2.02 4.59
N TRP A 77 -22.82 -3.01 5.40
CA TRP A 77 -22.62 -4.38 4.91
C TRP A 77 -23.91 -5.05 4.49
N ARG A 78 -25.02 -4.80 5.21
CA ARG A 78 -26.34 -5.32 4.84
C ARG A 78 -26.79 -4.77 3.49
N GLY A 79 -26.58 -3.48 3.26
CA GLY A 79 -26.94 -2.84 1.99
C GLY A 79 -26.02 -3.20 0.83
N LEU A 80 -24.77 -3.55 1.09
CA LEU A 80 -23.79 -3.82 0.04
C LEU A 80 -23.76 -5.29 -0.41
N VAL A 81 -23.75 -6.23 0.54
CA VAL A 81 -23.55 -7.67 0.27
C VAL A 81 -24.40 -8.58 1.18
N GLY A 82 -25.43 -8.05 1.83
CA GLY A 82 -26.34 -8.81 2.69
C GLY A 82 -25.86 -9.06 4.12
N GLY A 83 -24.61 -8.70 4.45
CA GLY A 83 -23.99 -8.87 5.78
C GLY A 83 -22.48 -8.69 5.73
N ARG A 84 -21.82 -8.56 6.90
CA ARG A 84 -20.38 -8.32 6.95
C ARG A 84 -19.58 -9.58 6.59
N PRO A 85 -18.79 -9.58 5.48
CA PRO A 85 -17.97 -10.74 5.12
C PRO A 85 -16.89 -11.01 6.18
N ALA A 86 -16.61 -12.29 6.48
CA ALA A 86 -15.60 -12.68 7.45
C ALA A 86 -14.17 -12.29 6.99
N LEU A 87 -13.86 -12.54 5.70
CA LEU A 87 -12.53 -12.28 5.15
C LEU A 87 -12.34 -10.80 4.80
N GLN A 88 -11.22 -10.21 5.27
CA GLN A 88 -10.85 -8.83 4.98
C GLN A 88 -10.74 -8.56 3.48
N SER A 89 -10.14 -9.47 2.71
CA SER A 89 -10.02 -9.34 1.26
C SER A 89 -11.37 -9.21 0.56
N VAL A 90 -12.37 -9.98 1.00
CA VAL A 90 -13.74 -9.89 0.45
C VAL A 90 -14.35 -8.52 0.76
N ARG A 91 -14.15 -7.99 1.98
CA ARG A 91 -14.60 -6.66 2.37
C ARG A 91 -13.96 -5.56 1.52
N GLN A 92 -12.63 -5.63 1.32
CA GLN A 92 -11.89 -4.69 0.47
C GLN A 92 -12.44 -4.69 -0.96
N LEU A 93 -12.66 -5.87 -1.55
CA LEU A 93 -13.13 -5.99 -2.93
C LEU A 93 -14.58 -5.49 -3.10
N ALA A 94 -15.46 -5.76 -2.13
CA ALA A 94 -16.82 -5.25 -2.15
C ALA A 94 -16.85 -3.72 -2.12
N ASN A 95 -16.11 -3.11 -1.20
CA ASN A 95 -15.96 -1.66 -1.08
C ASN A 95 -15.36 -1.03 -2.35
N ALA A 96 -14.28 -1.61 -2.87
CA ALA A 96 -13.61 -1.10 -4.06
C ALA A 96 -14.51 -1.19 -5.30
N THR A 97 -15.26 -2.30 -5.47
CA THR A 97 -16.20 -2.47 -6.58
C THR A 97 -17.36 -1.46 -6.49
N GLN A 98 -17.91 -1.23 -5.30
CA GLN A 98 -18.91 -0.19 -5.07
C GLN A 98 -18.36 1.21 -5.42
N ALA A 99 -17.14 1.53 -4.94
CA ALA A 99 -16.51 2.81 -5.21
C ALA A 99 -16.30 3.03 -6.73
N ALA A 100 -15.85 1.99 -7.45
CA ALA A 100 -15.66 2.04 -8.90
C ALA A 100 -16.96 2.28 -9.68
N ALA A 101 -18.09 1.78 -9.17
CA ALA A 101 -19.40 2.01 -9.77
C ALA A 101 -19.94 3.42 -9.49
N GLN A 102 -19.58 4.03 -8.35
CA GLN A 102 -20.17 5.28 -7.86
C GLN A 102 -19.33 6.54 -8.09
N THR A 103 -18.01 6.40 -8.29
CA THR A 103 -17.14 7.57 -8.45
C THR A 103 -17.49 8.36 -9.71
N GLN A 104 -17.32 9.69 -9.65
CA GLN A 104 -17.42 10.58 -10.80
C GLN A 104 -16.09 10.75 -11.56
N ALA A 105 -15.01 10.15 -11.07
CA ALA A 105 -13.75 10.10 -11.79
C ALA A 105 -13.81 9.08 -12.94
N ASP A 106 -12.94 9.23 -13.92
CA ASP A 106 -12.86 8.31 -15.07
C ASP A 106 -12.12 7.02 -14.73
N TRP A 107 -11.21 7.11 -13.74
CA TRP A 107 -10.36 6.02 -13.30
C TRP A 107 -10.36 5.92 -11.78
N ILE A 108 -10.18 4.71 -11.26
CA ILE A 108 -10.07 4.46 -9.83
C ILE A 108 -8.94 3.47 -9.52
N LEU A 109 -8.10 3.83 -8.55
CA LEU A 109 -7.08 2.96 -7.96
C LEU A 109 -7.63 2.33 -6.70
N HIS A 110 -7.58 0.99 -6.61
CA HIS A 110 -7.72 0.30 -5.33
C HIS A 110 -6.33 0.05 -4.75
N ALA A 111 -6.03 0.66 -3.61
CA ALA A 111 -4.75 0.56 -2.91
C ALA A 111 -4.96 0.25 -1.42
N ASP A 112 -3.94 -0.33 -0.78
CA ASP A 112 -3.86 -0.45 0.67
C ASP A 112 -3.27 0.85 1.27
N ALA A 113 -3.51 1.14 2.55
CA ALA A 113 -3.08 2.40 3.17
C ALA A 113 -1.55 2.57 3.25
N ASP A 114 -0.80 1.50 3.07
CA ASP A 114 0.67 1.48 3.02
C ASP A 114 1.24 1.49 1.58
N GLU A 115 0.42 1.86 0.60
CA GLU A 115 0.77 1.94 -0.82
C GLU A 115 0.59 3.37 -1.34
N PHE A 116 1.69 3.99 -1.77
CA PHE A 116 1.72 5.39 -2.19
C PHE A 116 2.11 5.51 -3.66
N LEU A 117 1.35 6.27 -4.45
CA LEU A 117 1.73 6.53 -5.84
C LEU A 117 2.99 7.41 -5.89
N TRP A 118 3.86 7.09 -6.85
CA TRP A 118 4.98 7.92 -7.26
C TRP A 118 4.97 8.06 -8.77
N CYS A 119 5.02 9.30 -9.26
CA CYS A 119 4.88 9.62 -10.67
C CYS A 119 6.09 10.42 -11.17
N GLU A 120 6.64 10.01 -12.30
CA GLU A 120 7.52 10.84 -13.13
C GLU A 120 6.63 11.67 -14.08
N GLY A 121 6.21 12.84 -13.64
CA GLY A 121 5.14 13.65 -14.25
C GLY A 121 3.81 13.45 -13.55
N THR A 122 2.69 13.50 -14.25
CA THR A 122 1.36 13.32 -13.65
C THR A 122 0.71 12.01 -14.08
N LEU A 123 -0.11 11.43 -13.18
CA LEU A 123 -0.90 10.25 -13.51
C LEU A 123 -1.94 10.57 -14.60
N ALA A 124 -2.52 11.77 -14.58
CA ALA A 124 -3.50 12.19 -15.58
C ALA A 124 -2.92 12.19 -17.01
N GLU A 125 -1.67 12.63 -17.18
CA GLU A 125 -0.97 12.54 -18.47
C GLU A 125 -0.73 11.09 -18.91
N GLU A 126 -0.35 10.19 -17.99
CA GLU A 126 -0.17 8.77 -18.31
C GLU A 126 -1.49 8.13 -18.75
N LEU A 127 -2.59 8.47 -18.09
CA LEU A 127 -3.94 8.00 -18.42
C LEU A 127 -4.45 8.57 -19.73
N GLY A 128 -4.13 9.82 -20.06
CA GLY A 128 -4.49 10.47 -21.31
C GLY A 128 -3.88 9.80 -22.57
N ARG A 129 -2.81 9.01 -22.38
CA ARG A 129 -2.17 8.24 -23.46
C ARG A 129 -2.81 6.86 -23.70
N LEU A 130 -3.81 6.48 -22.91
CA LEU A 130 -4.51 5.21 -23.06
C LEU A 130 -5.69 5.37 -24.00
N ASP A 131 -5.75 4.53 -25.03
CA ASP A 131 -6.92 4.46 -25.89
C ASP A 131 -8.14 3.84 -25.19
N ALA A 132 -9.31 3.95 -25.82
CA ALA A 132 -10.58 3.53 -25.23
C ALA A 132 -10.68 2.01 -25.00
N SER A 133 -9.86 1.19 -25.67
CA SER A 133 -9.86 -0.27 -25.54
C SER A 133 -9.25 -0.73 -24.22
N HIS A 134 -8.30 0.02 -23.65
CA HIS A 134 -7.68 -0.34 -22.39
C HIS A 134 -8.63 -0.13 -21.22
N GLY A 135 -9.00 -1.21 -20.55
CA GLY A 135 -9.87 -1.21 -19.37
C GLY A 135 -9.15 -0.86 -18.07
N TRP A 136 -7.82 -1.07 -18.02
CA TRP A 136 -7.03 -0.76 -16.84
C TRP A 136 -5.54 -0.54 -17.15
N LEU A 137 -4.87 0.14 -16.22
CA LEU A 137 -3.44 0.38 -16.19
C LEU A 137 -2.83 -0.42 -15.04
N LYS A 138 -1.86 -1.29 -15.34
CA LYS A 138 -1.12 -2.04 -14.32
C LYS A 138 0.00 -1.17 -13.75
N LEU A 139 -0.05 -0.89 -12.46
CA LEU A 139 0.99 -0.21 -11.71
C LEU A 139 1.94 -1.25 -11.12
N ARG A 140 3.23 -1.14 -11.43
CA ARG A 140 4.27 -1.95 -10.77
C ARG A 140 4.56 -1.35 -9.41
N ASN A 141 4.70 -2.19 -8.40
CA ASN A 141 5.15 -1.75 -7.09
C ASN A 141 6.68 -1.77 -6.98
N LEU A 142 7.16 -0.90 -6.12
CA LEU A 142 8.51 -0.86 -5.59
C LEU A 142 8.41 -1.09 -4.09
N GLU A 143 9.27 -1.90 -3.52
CA GLU A 143 9.20 -2.22 -2.10
C GLU A 143 10.25 -1.47 -1.30
N ARG A 144 9.81 -0.78 -0.24
CA ARG A 144 10.67 -0.03 0.64
C ARG A 144 11.68 -0.93 1.36
N VAL A 145 12.93 -0.50 1.43
CA VAL A 145 14.03 -1.09 2.21
C VAL A 145 14.81 0.02 2.92
N TRP A 146 15.53 -0.33 3.99
CA TRP A 146 16.42 0.62 4.67
C TRP A 146 17.86 0.44 4.21
N LEU A 147 18.58 1.56 4.00
CA LEU A 147 20.00 1.59 3.68
C LEU A 147 20.80 1.78 4.96
N GLY A 148 21.27 0.68 5.56
CA GLY A 148 22.03 0.75 6.83
C GLY A 148 21.16 1.27 7.99
N GLY A 149 21.80 1.71 9.06
CA GLY A 149 21.29 2.56 10.13
C GLY A 149 19.92 2.32 10.75
N GLU A 150 19.56 3.22 11.66
CA GLU A 150 18.26 3.27 12.30
C GLU A 150 17.20 3.89 11.38
N PRO A 151 15.89 3.68 11.64
CA PRO A 151 14.82 4.40 10.97
C PRO A 151 15.08 5.91 11.01
N GLY A 152 14.78 6.60 9.89
CA GLY A 152 14.93 8.04 9.79
C GLY A 152 13.97 8.84 10.66
N GLN A 153 13.80 10.13 10.34
CA GLN A 153 12.94 11.02 11.11
C GLN A 153 11.45 10.74 10.91
N THR A 154 11.08 10.14 9.76
CA THR A 154 9.71 9.73 9.46
C THR A 154 9.62 8.27 9.06
N VAL A 155 8.44 7.68 9.22
CA VAL A 155 8.16 6.29 8.81
C VAL A 155 8.22 6.07 7.29
N PHE A 156 8.33 7.13 6.49
CA PHE A 156 8.35 7.06 5.03
C PHE A 156 9.76 7.05 4.43
N GLU A 157 10.80 7.21 5.23
CA GLU A 157 12.16 7.20 4.73
C GLU A 157 12.62 5.81 4.30
N GLY A 158 13.55 5.78 3.34
CA GLY A 158 14.16 4.55 2.83
C GLY A 158 14.49 4.63 1.36
N ALA A 159 15.00 3.51 0.83
CA ALA A 159 15.14 3.24 -0.59
C ALA A 159 14.09 2.22 -1.04
N PHE A 160 13.96 2.04 -2.34
CA PHE A 160 12.98 1.13 -2.91
C PHE A 160 13.63 0.15 -3.87
N ARG A 161 13.43 -1.14 -3.64
CA ARG A 161 13.86 -2.18 -4.57
C ARG A 161 12.79 -2.45 -5.61
N ARG A 162 13.26 -2.73 -6.84
CA ARG A 162 12.44 -3.13 -7.98
C ARG A 162 12.33 -4.65 -8.02
N PRO A 163 11.23 -5.22 -8.55
CA PRO A 163 11.16 -6.68 -8.70
C PRO A 163 12.20 -7.18 -9.70
N VAL A 164 12.78 -8.34 -9.40
CA VAL A 164 13.63 -9.10 -10.31
C VAL A 164 12.72 -9.93 -11.21
N LEU A 165 12.66 -9.56 -12.50
CA LEU A 165 11.81 -10.20 -13.49
C LEU A 165 12.52 -11.40 -14.14
N PRO A 166 11.79 -12.35 -14.71
CA PRO A 166 12.39 -13.38 -15.57
C PRO A 166 13.21 -12.73 -16.70
N GLY A 167 14.47 -13.14 -16.84
CA GLY A 167 15.40 -12.57 -17.81
C GLY A 167 16.33 -11.47 -17.27
N ASP A 168 16.10 -10.96 -16.07
CA ASP A 168 17.06 -10.07 -15.40
C ASP A 168 18.32 -10.88 -15.00
N ALA A 169 19.50 -10.32 -15.25
CA ALA A 169 20.77 -10.91 -14.84
C ALA A 169 21.07 -10.64 -13.36
N VAL A 170 20.18 -11.08 -12.46
CA VAL A 170 20.28 -10.86 -11.01
C VAL A 170 20.14 -12.18 -10.27
N ASP A 171 21.17 -12.56 -9.54
CA ASP A 171 21.15 -13.71 -8.65
C ASP A 171 20.78 -13.28 -7.22
N LEU A 172 19.54 -13.51 -6.83
CA LEU A 172 19.08 -13.22 -5.48
C LEU A 172 19.78 -14.11 -4.42
N GLY A 173 20.21 -15.30 -4.78
CA GLY A 173 21.00 -16.18 -3.90
C GLY A 173 22.37 -15.57 -3.58
N ALA A 174 23.04 -14.98 -4.56
CA ALA A 174 24.32 -14.28 -4.35
C ALA A 174 24.14 -13.02 -3.47
N ILE A 175 23.00 -12.31 -3.61
CA ILE A 175 22.74 -11.06 -2.86
C ILE A 175 22.28 -11.34 -1.42
N TYR A 176 21.33 -12.27 -1.23
CA TYR A 176 20.65 -12.50 0.05
C TYR A 176 21.04 -13.82 0.73
N GLY A 177 21.86 -14.65 0.08
CA GLY A 177 22.24 -15.97 0.60
C GLY A 177 21.01 -16.83 0.84
N ARG A 178 21.00 -17.53 1.99
CA ARG A 178 19.88 -18.41 2.37
C ARG A 178 18.55 -17.67 2.61
N ASP A 179 18.58 -16.34 2.80
CA ASP A 179 17.37 -15.54 3.02
C ASP A 179 16.61 -15.27 1.69
N ALA A 180 17.24 -15.52 0.52
CA ALA A 180 16.57 -15.41 -0.78
C ALA A 180 15.29 -16.26 -0.89
N ARG A 181 15.21 -17.37 -0.17
CA ARG A 181 14.02 -18.26 -0.09
C ARG A 181 12.76 -17.59 0.50
N PHE A 182 12.94 -16.48 1.18
CA PHE A 182 11.86 -15.68 1.76
C PHE A 182 11.43 -14.53 0.87
N LEU A 183 12.08 -14.35 -0.29
CA LEU A 183 11.87 -13.22 -1.17
C LEU A 183 11.30 -13.67 -2.52
N ARG A 184 10.10 -13.21 -2.84
CA ARG A 184 9.51 -13.42 -4.16
C ARG A 184 9.97 -12.34 -5.13
N MET A 185 10.72 -12.71 -6.16
CA MET A 185 11.27 -11.73 -7.11
C MET A 185 12.07 -10.60 -6.42
N GLY A 186 12.72 -10.91 -5.29
CA GLY A 186 13.48 -9.97 -4.48
C GLY A 186 12.65 -9.18 -3.44
N PHE A 187 11.34 -9.37 -3.35
CA PHE A 187 10.44 -8.69 -2.40
C PHE A 187 10.07 -9.59 -1.21
N ALA A 188 10.00 -9.01 -0.03
CA ALA A 188 9.44 -9.65 1.15
C ALA A 188 7.89 -9.63 1.12
N GLY A 189 7.30 -8.55 0.62
CA GLY A 189 5.88 -8.43 0.37
C GLY A 189 5.47 -9.07 -0.97
N TYR A 190 4.63 -8.39 -1.75
CA TYR A 190 4.13 -8.92 -3.02
C TYR A 190 4.67 -8.11 -4.23
N PRO A 191 5.11 -8.78 -5.33
CA PRO A 191 5.68 -8.09 -6.49
C PRO A 191 4.68 -7.82 -7.63
N VAL A 192 3.40 -8.14 -7.46
CA VAL A 192 2.43 -8.15 -8.57
C VAL A 192 1.93 -6.76 -8.95
N GLY A 193 1.96 -5.80 -8.03
CA GLY A 193 1.42 -4.45 -8.24
C GLY A 193 -0.11 -4.37 -8.14
N LYS A 194 -0.68 -3.22 -8.49
CA LYS A 194 -2.10 -2.90 -8.40
C LYS A 194 -2.69 -2.44 -9.72
N ALA A 195 -4.01 -2.43 -9.79
CA ALA A 195 -4.76 -1.99 -10.96
C ALA A 195 -5.37 -0.60 -10.75
N LEU A 196 -5.10 0.30 -11.67
CA LEU A 196 -5.88 1.51 -11.86
C LEU A 196 -6.89 1.23 -12.98
N VAL A 197 -8.17 1.28 -12.67
CA VAL A 197 -9.25 0.71 -13.50
C VAL A 197 -10.15 1.82 -14.03
N ARG A 198 -10.63 1.71 -15.28
CA ARG A 198 -11.69 2.59 -15.77
C ARG A 198 -12.95 2.41 -14.91
N ALA A 199 -13.42 3.52 -14.32
CA ALA A 199 -14.61 3.52 -13.51
C ALA A 199 -15.88 3.29 -14.34
N ARG A 200 -16.96 2.85 -13.69
CA ARG A 200 -18.31 2.68 -14.28
C ARG A 200 -18.37 1.76 -15.52
N ARG A 201 -17.44 0.79 -15.63
CA ARG A 201 -17.42 -0.22 -16.70
C ARG A 201 -18.00 -1.57 -16.31
N GLY A 202 -18.59 -1.68 -15.10
CA GLY A 202 -19.14 -2.93 -14.61
C GLY A 202 -18.09 -3.98 -14.23
N TYR A 203 -16.82 -3.60 -14.11
CA TYR A 203 -15.77 -4.52 -13.69
C TYR A 203 -15.91 -4.89 -12.22
N ARG A 204 -15.69 -6.17 -11.90
CA ARG A 204 -15.43 -6.62 -10.53
C ARG A 204 -13.94 -6.37 -10.23
N LEU A 205 -13.69 -5.56 -9.21
CA LEU A 205 -12.32 -5.33 -8.78
C LEU A 205 -11.79 -6.57 -8.05
N ASN A 206 -10.54 -6.88 -8.28
CA ASN A 206 -9.77 -7.85 -7.50
C ASN A 206 -8.53 -7.12 -6.96
N VAL A 207 -7.79 -7.75 -6.05
CA VAL A 207 -6.63 -7.13 -5.39
C VAL A 207 -5.60 -6.62 -6.40
N HIS A 208 -5.38 -7.34 -7.52
CA HIS A 208 -4.32 -7.02 -8.49
C HIS A 208 -4.79 -6.76 -9.92
N ALA A 209 -5.99 -7.19 -10.30
CA ALA A 209 -6.51 -7.02 -11.65
C ALA A 209 -8.04 -7.06 -11.67
N PRO A 210 -8.72 -6.22 -12.47
CA PRO A 210 -10.17 -6.30 -12.62
C PRO A 210 -10.60 -7.53 -13.41
N ARG A 211 -11.88 -7.87 -13.29
CA ARG A 211 -12.54 -8.90 -14.08
C ARG A 211 -13.81 -8.36 -14.71
N GLN A 212 -14.10 -8.78 -15.93
CA GLN A 212 -15.38 -8.58 -16.59
C GLN A 212 -16.45 -9.51 -16.00
N SER A 213 -17.69 -9.35 -16.39
CA SER A 213 -18.81 -10.19 -15.93
C SER A 213 -18.66 -11.67 -16.30
N ASP A 214 -17.99 -11.96 -17.42
CA ASP A 214 -17.66 -13.31 -17.89
C ASP A 214 -16.40 -13.89 -17.21
N GLY A 215 -15.75 -13.16 -16.30
CA GLY A 215 -14.52 -13.54 -15.62
C GLY A 215 -13.24 -13.22 -16.39
N ALA A 216 -13.31 -12.77 -17.65
CA ALA A 216 -12.15 -12.39 -18.43
C ALA A 216 -11.45 -11.15 -17.87
N MET A 217 -10.16 -11.03 -18.12
CA MET A 217 -9.39 -9.83 -17.78
C MET A 217 -9.52 -8.82 -18.94
N PRO A 218 -9.93 -7.56 -18.67
CA PRO A 218 -9.97 -6.55 -19.72
C PRO A 218 -8.57 -6.28 -20.29
N PRO A 219 -8.47 -5.75 -21.52
CA PRO A 219 -7.20 -5.29 -22.07
C PRO A 219 -6.54 -4.25 -21.16
N PHE A 220 -5.21 -4.30 -21.06
CA PHE A 220 -4.47 -3.43 -20.14
C PHE A 220 -3.14 -2.96 -20.73
N ARG A 221 -2.61 -1.92 -20.13
CA ARG A 221 -1.25 -1.46 -20.32
C ARG A 221 -0.48 -1.49 -19.00
N VAL A 222 0.84 -1.62 -19.07
CA VAL A 222 1.72 -1.46 -17.89
C VAL A 222 2.20 -0.02 -17.86
N ALA A 223 2.03 0.64 -16.73
CA ALA A 223 2.52 2.00 -16.51
C ALA A 223 4.04 2.06 -16.66
N ARG A 224 4.54 3.13 -17.27
CA ARG A 224 5.98 3.35 -17.48
C ARG A 224 6.55 4.37 -16.51
N ARG A 225 5.77 5.41 -16.18
CA ARG A 225 6.20 6.56 -15.39
C ARG A 225 5.47 6.69 -14.05
N VAL A 226 4.61 5.71 -13.74
CA VAL A 226 3.84 5.67 -12.50
C VAL A 226 4.11 4.34 -11.81
N HIS A 227 4.49 4.41 -10.57
CA HIS A 227 4.79 3.28 -9.71
C HIS A 227 4.03 3.36 -8.40
N LEU A 228 3.89 2.25 -7.72
CA LEU A 228 3.33 2.16 -6.38
C LEU A 228 4.45 1.90 -5.39
N LEU A 229 4.67 2.80 -4.45
CA LEU A 229 5.61 2.61 -3.35
C LEU A 229 4.91 1.81 -2.26
N HIS A 230 5.36 0.60 -2.02
CA HIS A 230 4.81 -0.28 -0.99
C HIS A 230 5.71 -0.29 0.25
N PHE A 231 5.14 0.11 1.38
CA PHE A 231 5.77 0.12 2.68
C PHE A 231 5.32 -1.11 3.49
N ASP A 232 5.87 -2.30 3.21
CA ASP A 232 5.52 -3.52 3.95
C ASP A 232 5.93 -3.41 5.43
N GLY A 233 5.06 -2.79 6.21
CA GLY A 233 5.33 -2.33 7.58
C GLY A 233 6.09 -0.99 7.60
N LEU A 234 5.47 0.07 8.16
CA LEU A 234 6.05 1.41 8.22
C LEU A 234 7.26 1.45 9.17
N THR A 235 7.22 0.61 10.21
CA THR A 235 8.32 0.35 11.15
C THR A 235 8.58 -1.15 11.24
N PRO A 236 9.73 -1.58 11.79
CA PRO A 236 9.98 -2.99 12.06
C PRO A 236 8.95 -3.61 13.01
N ARG A 237 8.47 -2.85 14.03
CA ARG A 237 7.43 -3.32 14.95
C ARG A 237 6.07 -3.48 14.28
N HIS A 238 5.70 -2.55 13.39
CA HIS A 238 4.48 -2.67 12.60
C HIS A 238 4.53 -3.91 11.68
N TRP A 239 5.66 -4.16 11.00
CA TRP A 239 5.86 -5.37 10.20
C TRP A 239 5.74 -6.64 11.05
N ALA A 240 6.36 -6.65 12.26
CA ALA A 240 6.28 -7.77 13.19
C ALA A 240 4.83 -8.04 13.60
N ALA A 241 4.06 -7.01 13.96
CA ALA A 241 2.66 -7.14 14.34
C ALA A 241 1.79 -7.68 13.19
N LYS A 242 1.95 -7.15 11.95
CA LYS A 242 1.27 -7.67 10.75
C LYS A 242 1.61 -9.15 10.52
N THR A 243 2.87 -9.54 10.67
CA THR A 243 3.32 -10.92 10.47
C THR A 243 2.81 -11.85 11.58
N LEU A 244 2.80 -11.41 12.83
CA LEU A 244 2.23 -12.16 13.96
C LEU A 244 0.72 -12.38 13.81
N ARG A 245 -0.01 -11.42 13.29
CA ARG A 245 -1.45 -11.57 12.96
C ARG A 245 -1.68 -12.70 11.96
N TYR A 246 -0.83 -12.84 10.94
CA TYR A 246 -0.88 -14.00 10.05
C TYR A 246 -0.42 -15.29 10.76
N ALA A 247 0.62 -15.25 11.58
CA ALA A 247 1.13 -16.41 12.30
C ALA A 247 0.09 -17.05 13.25
N ALA A 248 -0.88 -16.27 13.71
CA ALA A 248 -2.01 -16.75 14.50
C ALA A 248 -3.09 -17.48 13.66
N GLN A 249 -3.01 -17.46 12.32
CA GLN A 249 -4.00 -18.11 11.46
C GLN A 249 -3.66 -19.58 11.22
N PRO A 250 -4.67 -20.45 10.96
CA PRO A 250 -4.46 -21.82 10.51
C PRO A 250 -3.69 -21.87 9.19
N ASP A 251 -2.92 -22.94 8.96
CA ASP A 251 -2.14 -23.11 7.72
C ASP A 251 -2.99 -23.06 6.46
N ALA A 252 -4.18 -23.65 6.45
CA ALA A 252 -5.10 -23.58 5.31
C ALA A 252 -5.49 -22.13 4.95
N THR A 253 -5.61 -21.24 5.96
CA THR A 253 -5.86 -19.82 5.74
C THR A 253 -4.63 -19.13 5.14
N LEU A 254 -3.43 -19.46 5.62
CA LEU A 254 -2.18 -18.90 5.08
C LEU A 254 -1.99 -19.32 3.61
N GLU A 255 -2.26 -20.58 3.28
CA GLU A 255 -2.15 -21.12 1.92
C GLU A 255 -3.15 -20.47 0.95
N ALA A 256 -4.34 -20.16 1.42
CA ALA A 256 -5.36 -19.47 0.62
C ALA A 256 -5.07 -17.98 0.39
N LEU A 257 -4.38 -17.31 1.32
CA LEU A 257 -4.20 -15.87 1.31
C LEU A 257 -2.82 -15.41 0.85
N LEU A 258 -1.77 -16.21 1.06
CA LEU A 258 -0.38 -15.79 0.89
C LEU A 258 0.33 -16.65 -0.17
N HIS A 259 1.25 -16.05 -0.93
CA HIS A 259 2.18 -16.78 -1.77
C HIS A 259 3.24 -17.52 -0.92
N GLY A 260 3.92 -18.52 -1.51
CA GLY A 260 4.78 -19.47 -0.79
C GLY A 260 5.89 -18.82 0.03
N GLU A 261 6.57 -17.81 -0.52
CA GLU A 261 7.66 -17.11 0.19
C GLU A 261 7.13 -16.32 1.39
N ARG A 262 5.94 -15.72 1.30
CA ARG A 262 5.32 -15.04 2.46
C ARG A 262 4.83 -16.05 3.50
N GLN A 263 4.29 -17.20 3.07
CA GLN A 263 3.99 -18.32 3.98
C GLN A 263 5.26 -18.77 4.72
N ALA A 264 6.39 -18.90 4.00
CA ALA A 264 7.66 -19.27 4.61
C ALA A 264 8.14 -18.26 5.67
N GLN A 265 7.96 -16.94 5.42
CA GLN A 265 8.25 -15.90 6.41
C GLN A 265 7.37 -16.04 7.65
N VAL A 266 6.06 -16.20 7.47
CA VAL A 266 5.08 -16.33 8.57
C VAL A 266 5.37 -17.58 9.40
N ARG A 267 5.62 -18.73 8.77
CA ARG A 267 6.01 -19.97 9.44
C ARG A 267 7.34 -19.82 10.17
N HIS A 268 8.33 -19.14 9.58
CA HIS A 268 9.60 -18.86 10.27
C HIS A 268 9.39 -18.04 11.54
N VAL A 269 8.58 -16.99 11.50
CA VAL A 269 8.26 -16.18 12.69
C VAL A 269 7.51 -16.99 13.71
N ARG A 270 6.52 -17.79 13.32
CA ARG A 270 5.73 -18.64 14.22
C ARG A 270 6.56 -19.71 14.92
N ASP A 271 7.39 -20.44 14.13
CA ASP A 271 8.01 -21.70 14.54
C ASP A 271 9.46 -21.50 15.04
N ARG A 272 10.12 -20.36 14.71
CA ARG A 272 11.55 -20.13 14.98
C ARG A 272 11.87 -18.86 15.76
N CYS A 273 10.91 -17.95 15.94
CA CYS A 273 11.13 -16.72 16.69
C CYS A 273 10.33 -16.77 18.01
N GLY A 274 11.03 -16.98 19.12
CA GLY A 274 10.44 -16.99 20.45
C GLY A 274 10.16 -15.60 21.00
N THR A 275 10.97 -14.60 20.59
CA THR A 275 10.95 -13.23 21.11
C THR A 275 10.74 -12.20 20.00
N LEU A 276 10.28 -10.99 20.39
CA LEU A 276 10.20 -9.86 19.47
C LEU A 276 11.58 -9.50 18.88
N ALA A 277 12.64 -9.56 19.68
CA ALA A 277 13.99 -9.28 19.20
C ALA A 277 14.42 -10.19 18.03
N GLU A 278 14.08 -11.48 18.09
CA GLU A 278 14.36 -12.43 17.00
C GLU A 278 13.53 -12.12 15.75
N ILE A 279 12.27 -11.69 15.90
CA ILE A 279 11.41 -11.26 14.79
C ILE A 279 11.99 -10.02 14.12
N LEU A 280 12.42 -9.02 14.92
CA LEU A 280 13.04 -7.79 14.40
C LEU A 280 14.39 -8.07 13.70
N ALA A 281 15.18 -9.00 14.23
CA ALA A 281 16.41 -9.45 13.60
C ALA A 281 16.13 -10.15 12.25
N PHE A 282 15.08 -10.97 12.16
CA PHE A 282 14.65 -11.57 10.91
C PHE A 282 14.17 -10.54 9.90
N HIS A 283 13.33 -9.59 10.32
CA HIS A 283 12.93 -8.45 9.49
C HIS A 283 14.15 -7.70 8.94
N ALA A 284 15.12 -7.39 9.80
CA ALA A 284 16.33 -6.67 9.38
C ALA A 284 17.12 -7.41 8.29
N ARG A 285 17.22 -8.74 8.36
CA ARG A 285 17.87 -9.55 7.31
C ARG A 285 17.19 -9.43 5.94
N LEU A 286 15.87 -9.24 5.91
CA LEU A 286 15.09 -9.13 4.67
C LEU A 286 15.01 -7.70 4.13
N MET A 287 14.94 -6.71 5.03
CA MET A 287 14.55 -5.33 4.72
C MET A 287 15.67 -4.29 4.90
N ARG A 288 16.79 -4.64 5.55
CA ARG A 288 17.97 -3.76 5.62
C ARG A 288 19.02 -4.21 4.62
N LEU A 289 19.51 -3.26 3.83
CA LEU A 289 20.59 -3.49 2.88
C LEU A 289 21.88 -2.93 3.45
N ASP A 290 22.88 -3.78 3.60
CA ASP A 290 24.25 -3.35 3.80
C ASP A 290 24.82 -2.73 2.50
N ALA A 291 26.02 -2.16 2.56
CA ALA A 291 26.66 -1.50 1.43
C ALA A 291 26.84 -2.44 0.21
N GLY A 292 27.18 -3.71 0.45
CA GLY A 292 27.38 -4.72 -0.61
C GLY A 292 26.08 -5.03 -1.35
N ARG A 293 25.00 -5.36 -0.62
CA ARG A 293 23.67 -5.62 -1.17
C ARG A 293 23.12 -4.41 -1.91
N ALA A 294 23.28 -3.21 -1.34
CA ALA A 294 22.83 -1.96 -1.96
C ALA A 294 23.57 -1.69 -3.26
N SER A 295 24.90 -1.91 -3.29
CA SER A 295 25.74 -1.77 -4.48
C SER A 295 25.31 -2.76 -5.57
N ALA A 296 25.14 -4.03 -5.25
CA ALA A 296 24.70 -5.06 -6.19
C ALA A 296 23.33 -4.74 -6.82
N LEU A 297 22.36 -4.32 -6.00
CA LEU A 297 21.04 -3.95 -6.51
C LEU A 297 21.06 -2.68 -7.35
N ARG A 298 21.90 -1.68 -7.03
CA ARG A 298 22.09 -0.47 -7.86
C ARG A 298 22.72 -0.81 -9.21
N ALA A 299 23.77 -1.62 -9.21
CA ALA A 299 24.43 -2.06 -10.44
C ALA A 299 23.47 -2.79 -11.40
N ALA A 300 22.46 -3.46 -10.85
CA ALA A 300 21.44 -4.17 -11.61
C ALA A 300 20.18 -3.31 -11.93
N ASP A 301 20.18 -2.01 -11.66
CA ASP A 301 18.98 -1.12 -11.72
C ASP A 301 17.78 -1.64 -10.90
N LYS A 302 18.07 -2.28 -9.76
CA LYS A 302 17.04 -2.83 -8.86
C LYS A 302 16.88 -2.05 -7.55
N LEU A 303 17.53 -0.89 -7.42
CA LEU A 303 17.42 -0.03 -6.24
C LEU A 303 17.33 1.44 -6.66
N SER A 304 16.32 2.14 -6.14
CA SER A 304 16.08 3.56 -6.39
C SER A 304 15.72 4.30 -5.11
N VAL A 305 15.91 5.62 -5.11
CA VAL A 305 15.49 6.52 -4.01
C VAL A 305 14.57 7.58 -4.62
N PRO A 306 13.27 7.26 -4.81
CA PRO A 306 12.32 8.24 -5.33
C PRO A 306 12.15 9.40 -4.34
N LYS A 307 12.02 10.61 -4.89
CA LYS A 307 11.69 11.78 -4.08
C LYS A 307 10.20 11.75 -3.76
N VAL A 308 9.86 11.41 -2.53
CA VAL A 308 8.50 11.36 -2.01
C VAL A 308 8.52 11.82 -0.56
N ASP A 309 7.57 12.67 -0.19
CA ASP A 309 7.47 13.21 1.17
C ASP A 309 6.00 13.24 1.64
N PRO A 310 5.40 12.09 1.97
CA PRO A 310 4.03 12.06 2.47
C PRO A 310 3.86 12.79 3.82
N ALA A 311 4.92 12.86 4.63
CA ALA A 311 4.90 13.57 5.91
C ALA A 311 4.80 15.09 5.71
N GLY A 312 5.64 15.65 4.84
CA GLY A 312 5.58 17.09 4.51
C GLY A 312 4.28 17.47 3.81
N VAL A 313 3.77 16.61 2.91
CA VAL A 313 2.46 16.81 2.28
C VAL A 313 1.34 16.85 3.32
N LEU A 314 1.36 15.93 4.29
CA LEU A 314 0.37 15.91 5.37
C LEU A 314 0.48 17.16 6.27
N ALA A 315 1.69 17.55 6.65
CA ALA A 315 1.92 18.76 7.46
C ALA A 315 1.40 20.02 6.76
N ALA A 316 1.53 20.09 5.43
CA ALA A 316 0.99 21.20 4.64
C ALA A 316 -0.55 21.15 4.54
N ALA A 317 -1.15 19.95 4.46
CA ALA A 317 -2.60 19.76 4.34
C ALA A 317 -3.35 19.97 5.67
N LEU A 318 -2.72 19.64 6.80
CA LEU A 318 -3.26 19.79 8.16
C LEU A 318 -2.24 20.51 9.08
N PRO A 319 -2.06 21.83 8.92
CA PRO A 319 -1.09 22.58 9.72
C PRO A 319 -1.36 22.48 11.22
N GLY A 320 -0.32 22.19 11.99
CA GLY A 320 -0.39 22.10 13.47
C GLY A 320 -0.90 20.76 14.01
N ALA A 321 -1.27 19.80 13.15
CA ALA A 321 -1.61 18.47 13.60
C ALA A 321 -0.33 17.61 13.74
N ASP A 322 0.04 17.27 14.97
CA ASP A 322 1.03 16.19 15.22
C ASP A 322 0.32 14.85 15.12
N LEU A 323 0.49 14.17 14.01
CA LEU A 323 -0.16 12.90 13.73
C LEU A 323 0.76 11.69 13.99
N GLY A 324 1.94 11.91 14.59
CA GLY A 324 2.80 10.80 15.02
C GLY A 324 3.43 10.00 13.87
N LEU A 325 3.98 10.69 12.85
CA LEU A 325 4.71 10.05 11.75
C LEU A 325 6.18 9.75 12.06
N ARG A 326 6.66 10.06 13.25
CA ARG A 326 7.95 9.58 13.74
C ARG A 326 7.84 8.09 14.10
N PRO A 327 8.88 7.27 13.90
CA PRO A 327 8.81 5.82 14.13
C PRO A 327 8.34 5.43 15.54
N ASP A 328 8.84 6.12 16.58
CA ASP A 328 8.46 5.89 17.97
C ASP A 328 6.98 6.25 18.26
N ALA A 329 6.54 7.39 17.76
CA ALA A 329 5.15 7.82 17.91
C ALA A 329 4.20 6.94 17.10
N PHE A 330 4.61 6.51 15.91
CA PHE A 330 3.83 5.58 15.09
C PHE A 330 3.67 4.22 15.78
N ASP A 331 4.75 3.68 16.35
CA ASP A 331 4.72 2.40 17.09
C ASP A 331 3.85 2.50 18.35
N ALA A 332 3.85 3.63 19.04
CA ALA A 332 2.98 3.88 20.19
C ALA A 332 1.49 3.99 19.80
N ALA A 333 1.20 4.36 18.56
CA ALA A 333 -0.17 4.47 18.03
C ALA A 333 -0.70 3.16 17.39
N LEU A 334 0.08 2.07 17.41
CA LEU A 334 -0.40 0.76 16.95
C LEU A 334 -1.62 0.33 17.78
N GLY A 335 -2.68 -0.09 17.07
CA GLY A 335 -3.93 -0.47 17.73
C GLY A 335 -3.77 -1.62 18.75
N PRO A 336 -4.76 -1.80 19.65
CA PRO A 336 -4.66 -2.74 20.77
C PRO A 336 -4.40 -4.19 20.34
N GLU A 337 -4.92 -4.60 19.19
CA GLU A 337 -4.65 -5.93 18.62
C GLU A 337 -3.15 -6.11 18.31
N TYR A 338 -2.51 -5.13 17.68
CA TYR A 338 -1.08 -5.18 17.36
C TYR A 338 -0.22 -5.09 18.63
N ALA A 339 -0.59 -4.21 19.55
CA ALA A 339 0.09 -4.09 20.83
C ALA A 339 0.07 -5.40 21.62
N ALA A 340 -1.07 -6.09 21.68
CA ALA A 340 -1.20 -7.39 22.34
C ALA A 340 -0.33 -8.48 21.69
N LEU A 341 -0.28 -8.52 20.33
CA LEU A 341 0.56 -9.47 19.60
C LEU A 341 2.06 -9.25 19.86
N LEU A 342 2.50 -8.00 19.93
CA LEU A 342 3.90 -7.66 20.24
C LEU A 342 4.23 -7.98 21.70
N ALA A 343 3.35 -7.63 22.65
CA ALA A 343 3.53 -7.91 24.07
C ALA A 343 3.65 -9.42 24.35
N ALA A 344 2.89 -10.26 23.65
CA ALA A 344 2.99 -11.72 23.76
C ALA A 344 4.36 -12.29 23.34
N LYS A 345 5.22 -11.50 22.70
CA LYS A 345 6.60 -11.82 22.32
C LYS A 345 7.64 -11.05 23.13
N GLY A 346 7.26 -10.41 24.23
CA GLY A 346 8.15 -9.63 25.11
C GLY A 346 8.49 -8.25 24.52
N GLY A 347 7.54 -7.62 23.89
CA GLY A 347 7.66 -6.32 23.20
C GLY A 347 7.12 -5.14 24.01
#